data_9668b46084cf09b10e941d20c9621690
#
_entry.id   9668b46084cf09b10e941d20c9621690
#
_cell.length_a   1.000
_cell.length_b   1.000
_cell.length_c   1.000
_cell.angle_alpha   90.00
_cell.angle_beta   90.00
_cell.angle_gamma   90.00
#
_symmetry.space_group_name_H-M   'P 1'
#
loop_
_entity.id
_entity.type
_entity.pdbx_description
1 polymer ?
#
loop_
_entity_poly.entity_id
_entity_poly.type
_entity_poly.pdbx_seq_one_letter_code
_entity_poly.pdbx_strand_id
1 'polypeptide(L)'
;MMLNNDVQGRWVNGSIGEVKGLLHNNKGEDVIIADLNDGTAVEIEPFTWEIYRSFVDEGQLSSEVIGTFTQYPLMLAWAVTIHKSQGKTFENVIIDIGRGAFAHGQTYVALSRCTSLEGIVLVKPLQKKDIWTDFKVVDFLTKYQYKKAEQTHPMNDKIALLEKAIKNKATLKITYLKPNDEKSVRNIQPEGVGEMTY
;
A
#
# COMPACT_ATOMS: atom_id res chain seq x y z
N MET A 1 -1.94 -4.60 -20.75
CA MET A 1 -2.44 -3.89 -19.56
C MET A 1 -3.07 -2.59 -19.98
N MET A 2 -4.28 -2.30 -19.49
CA MET A 2 -5.01 -1.07 -19.73
C MET A 2 -4.37 0.13 -19.03
N LEU A 3 -4.40 1.31 -19.68
CA LEU A 3 -3.80 2.56 -19.16
C LEU A 3 -4.84 3.59 -18.70
N ASN A 4 -6.12 3.30 -18.88
CA ASN A 4 -7.24 4.17 -18.47
C ASN A 4 -8.36 3.34 -17.83
N ASN A 5 -9.33 4.03 -17.25
CA ASN A 5 -10.63 3.45 -16.91
C ASN A 5 -11.56 3.58 -18.11
N ASP A 6 -12.29 2.51 -18.42
CA ASP A 6 -13.31 2.56 -19.44
C ASP A 6 -14.54 3.34 -18.96
N VAL A 7 -15.12 4.16 -19.84
CA VAL A 7 -16.31 4.95 -19.51
C VAL A 7 -17.53 4.06 -19.23
N GLN A 8 -17.61 2.90 -19.90
CA GLN A 8 -18.70 1.93 -19.71
C GLN A 8 -18.42 0.93 -18.57
N GLY A 9 -17.26 1.05 -17.90
CA GLY A 9 -16.88 0.19 -16.79
C GLY A 9 -16.45 -1.22 -17.17
N ARG A 10 -16.13 -1.48 -18.45
CA ARG A 10 -15.67 -2.80 -18.93
C ARG A 10 -14.29 -3.16 -18.38
N TRP A 11 -13.45 -2.18 -18.06
CA TRP A 11 -12.14 -2.36 -17.43
C TRP A 11 -11.75 -1.13 -16.60
N VAL A 12 -10.76 -1.33 -15.77
CA VAL A 12 -10.09 -0.25 -15.01
C VAL A 12 -8.61 -0.16 -15.38
N ASN A 13 -8.02 0.99 -15.09
CA ASN A 13 -6.58 1.18 -15.29
C ASN A 13 -5.80 0.05 -14.63
N GLY A 14 -4.98 -0.60 -15.44
CA GLY A 14 -4.18 -1.74 -15.03
C GLY A 14 -4.87 -3.10 -15.15
N SER A 15 -6.11 -3.22 -15.65
CA SER A 15 -6.65 -4.51 -16.07
C SER A 15 -5.70 -5.18 -17.06
N ILE A 16 -5.45 -6.47 -16.87
CA ILE A 16 -4.53 -7.26 -17.71
C ILE A 16 -5.36 -8.20 -18.56
N GLY A 17 -4.92 -8.44 -19.77
CA GLY A 17 -5.55 -9.35 -20.72
C GLY A 17 -4.60 -9.72 -21.85
N GLU A 18 -5.08 -10.54 -22.75
CA GLU A 18 -4.38 -11.01 -23.93
C GLU A 18 -5.00 -10.42 -25.19
N VAL A 19 -4.19 -9.82 -26.06
CA VAL A 19 -4.65 -9.34 -27.37
C VAL A 19 -4.92 -10.53 -28.26
N LYS A 20 -6.13 -10.62 -28.78
CA LYS A 20 -6.60 -11.71 -29.69
C LYS A 20 -6.54 -11.31 -31.14
N GLY A 21 -6.71 -10.05 -31.46
CA GLY A 21 -6.69 -9.60 -32.84
C GLY A 21 -6.87 -8.10 -33.03
N LEU A 22 -6.78 -7.72 -34.30
CA LEU A 22 -7.07 -6.38 -34.78
C LEU A 22 -8.25 -6.49 -35.75
N LEU A 23 -9.27 -5.72 -35.55
CA LEU A 23 -10.46 -5.70 -36.40
C LEU A 23 -10.80 -4.26 -36.81
N HIS A 24 -11.66 -4.13 -37.82
CA HIS A 24 -12.30 -2.86 -38.13
C HIS A 24 -13.70 -2.88 -37.50
N ASN A 25 -14.06 -1.84 -36.77
CA ASN A 25 -15.42 -1.69 -36.28
C ASN A 25 -16.40 -1.32 -37.44
N ASN A 26 -17.69 -1.27 -37.12
CA ASN A 26 -18.72 -0.92 -38.12
C ASN A 26 -18.57 0.49 -38.69
N LYS A 27 -17.73 1.33 -38.10
CA LYS A 27 -17.41 2.69 -38.55
C LYS A 27 -16.17 2.74 -39.44
N GLY A 28 -15.50 1.57 -39.64
CA GLY A 28 -14.25 1.46 -40.40
C GLY A 28 -13.02 1.90 -39.60
N GLU A 29 -13.12 2.01 -38.27
CA GLU A 29 -12.00 2.34 -37.40
C GLU A 29 -11.32 1.06 -36.90
N ASP A 30 -10.00 1.11 -36.76
CA ASP A 30 -9.23 0.00 -36.22
C ASP A 30 -9.49 -0.15 -34.72
N VAL A 31 -9.82 -1.36 -34.28
CA VAL A 31 -10.03 -1.72 -32.87
C VAL A 31 -9.18 -2.94 -32.50
N ILE A 32 -8.74 -2.98 -31.26
CA ILE A 32 -8.01 -4.10 -30.70
C ILE A 32 -8.98 -4.96 -29.89
N ILE A 33 -9.04 -6.26 -30.22
CA ILE A 33 -9.81 -7.23 -29.43
C ILE A 33 -8.90 -7.84 -28.39
N ALA A 34 -9.33 -7.84 -27.14
CA ALA A 34 -8.61 -8.46 -26.04
C ALA A 34 -9.56 -9.21 -25.11
N ASP A 35 -9.07 -10.34 -24.59
CA ASP A 35 -9.69 -11.08 -23.50
C ASP A 35 -9.02 -10.65 -22.19
N LEU A 36 -9.79 -10.12 -21.26
CA LEU A 36 -9.32 -9.77 -19.94
C LEU A 36 -9.18 -11.03 -19.07
N ASN A 37 -8.34 -10.93 -18.03
CA ASN A 37 -8.10 -12.07 -17.12
C ASN A 37 -9.35 -12.53 -16.35
N ASP A 38 -10.39 -11.71 -16.27
CA ASP A 38 -11.69 -12.08 -15.71
C ASP A 38 -12.61 -12.82 -16.70
N GLY A 39 -12.13 -13.09 -17.92
CA GLY A 39 -12.87 -13.76 -18.98
C GLY A 39 -13.71 -12.82 -19.85
N THR A 40 -13.67 -11.52 -19.64
CA THR A 40 -14.43 -10.53 -20.42
C THR A 40 -13.70 -10.24 -21.73
N ALA A 41 -14.37 -10.45 -22.88
CA ALA A 41 -13.88 -10.02 -24.19
C ALA A 41 -14.24 -8.54 -24.40
N VAL A 42 -13.29 -7.73 -24.83
CA VAL A 42 -13.47 -6.29 -25.01
C VAL A 42 -12.90 -5.78 -26.32
N GLU A 43 -13.61 -4.80 -26.90
CA GLU A 43 -13.10 -4.00 -28.01
C GLU A 43 -12.50 -2.72 -27.47
N ILE A 44 -11.27 -2.43 -27.89
CA ILE A 44 -10.47 -1.31 -27.38
C ILE A 44 -10.24 -0.35 -28.54
N GLU A 45 -10.80 0.85 -28.41
CA GLU A 45 -10.65 1.95 -29.34
C GLU A 45 -9.50 2.88 -28.89
N PRO A 46 -8.96 3.72 -29.80
CA PRO A 46 -8.05 4.77 -29.42
C PRO A 46 -8.68 5.71 -28.38
N PHE A 47 -7.88 6.11 -27.42
CA PHE A 47 -8.25 7.04 -26.35
C PHE A 47 -7.44 8.32 -26.46
N THR A 48 -8.09 9.48 -26.27
CA THR A 48 -7.44 10.77 -26.31
C THR A 48 -7.22 11.30 -24.90
N TRP A 49 -5.97 11.52 -24.54
CA TRP A 49 -5.58 12.22 -23.31
C TRP A 49 -5.45 13.69 -23.60
N GLU A 50 -5.94 14.51 -22.68
CA GLU A 50 -5.77 15.96 -22.68
C GLU A 50 -4.66 16.35 -21.71
N ILE A 51 -3.81 17.26 -22.13
CA ILE A 51 -2.74 17.82 -21.31
C ILE A 51 -3.21 19.19 -20.84
N TYR A 52 -3.32 19.33 -19.53
CA TYR A 52 -3.80 20.55 -18.88
C TYR A 52 -2.64 21.39 -18.35
N ARG A 53 -2.75 22.70 -18.49
CA ARG A 53 -1.95 23.67 -17.76
C ARG A 53 -2.82 24.38 -16.76
N SER A 54 -2.44 24.29 -15.47
CA SER A 54 -3.13 25.04 -14.40
C SER A 54 -2.49 26.44 -14.26
N PHE A 55 -3.32 27.44 -14.05
CA PHE A 55 -2.94 28.81 -13.78
C PHE A 55 -3.88 29.45 -12.79
N VAL A 56 -3.47 30.57 -12.19
CA VAL A 56 -4.31 31.34 -11.26
C VAL A 56 -4.89 32.51 -12.04
N ASP A 57 -6.23 32.59 -12.11
CA ASP A 57 -6.97 33.68 -12.71
C ASP A 57 -7.89 34.32 -11.64
N GLU A 58 -7.74 35.62 -11.44
CA GLU A 58 -8.47 36.38 -10.41
C GLU A 58 -8.46 35.74 -9.00
N GLY A 59 -7.37 35.04 -8.64
CA GLY A 59 -7.21 34.34 -7.36
C GLY A 59 -7.88 32.97 -7.29
N GLN A 60 -8.45 32.47 -8.39
CA GLN A 60 -9.00 31.13 -8.52
C GLN A 60 -8.09 30.23 -9.38
N LEU A 61 -8.04 28.95 -9.03
CA LEU A 61 -7.31 27.97 -9.83
C LEU A 61 -8.13 27.59 -11.06
N SER A 62 -7.59 27.88 -12.24
CA SER A 62 -8.19 27.54 -13.54
C SER A 62 -7.26 26.59 -14.31
N SER A 63 -7.80 25.87 -15.30
CA SER A 63 -7.02 24.99 -16.16
C SER A 63 -7.47 25.13 -17.61
N GLU A 64 -6.50 25.06 -18.52
CA GLU A 64 -6.75 25.05 -19.97
C GLU A 64 -6.11 23.82 -20.60
N VAL A 65 -6.71 23.28 -21.67
CA VAL A 65 -6.13 22.20 -22.46
C VAL A 65 -5.09 22.80 -23.38
N ILE A 66 -3.82 22.43 -23.21
CA ILE A 66 -2.71 22.90 -24.03
C ILE A 66 -2.27 21.92 -25.12
N GLY A 67 -2.81 20.70 -25.08
CA GLY A 67 -2.50 19.68 -26.08
C GLY A 67 -3.32 18.42 -25.88
N THR A 68 -3.35 17.57 -26.89
CA THR A 68 -4.01 16.28 -26.88
C THR A 68 -3.09 15.20 -27.42
N PHE A 69 -3.25 13.98 -26.97
CA PHE A 69 -2.51 12.81 -27.43
C PHE A 69 -3.45 11.62 -27.57
N THR A 70 -3.54 11.04 -28.76
CA THR A 70 -4.45 9.91 -29.05
C THR A 70 -3.65 8.67 -29.36
N GLN A 71 -3.94 7.58 -28.63
CA GLN A 71 -3.40 6.23 -28.89
C GLN A 71 -4.33 5.18 -28.28
N TYR A 72 -4.08 3.90 -28.60
CA TYR A 72 -4.71 2.81 -27.84
C TYR A 72 -4.25 2.86 -26.39
N PRO A 73 -5.19 2.76 -25.40
CA PRO A 73 -4.86 2.84 -23.99
C PRO A 73 -4.25 1.53 -23.46
N LEU A 74 -3.21 1.04 -24.13
CA LEU A 74 -2.57 -0.23 -23.87
C LEU A 74 -1.07 -0.10 -23.67
N MET A 75 -0.51 -0.98 -22.85
CA MET A 75 0.91 -1.24 -22.78
C MET A 75 1.17 -2.74 -22.63
N LEU A 76 2.35 -3.18 -23.05
CA LEU A 76 2.81 -4.56 -22.80
C LEU A 76 2.90 -4.82 -21.29
N ALA A 77 2.49 -6.01 -20.86
CA ALA A 77 2.42 -6.40 -19.45
C ALA A 77 3.15 -7.73 -19.15
N TRP A 78 4.22 -8.02 -19.90
CA TRP A 78 5.12 -9.14 -19.61
C TRP A 78 5.77 -9.01 -18.23
N ALA A 79 6.01 -7.79 -17.80
CA ALA A 79 6.38 -7.43 -16.46
C ALA A 79 5.77 -6.07 -16.10
N VAL A 80 5.39 -5.91 -14.85
CA VAL A 80 4.86 -4.65 -14.31
C VAL A 80 5.71 -4.21 -13.13
N THR A 81 5.82 -2.90 -12.93
CA THR A 81 6.50 -2.39 -11.74
C THR A 81 5.70 -2.69 -10.49
N ILE A 82 6.38 -2.81 -9.34
CA ILE A 82 5.72 -3.03 -8.05
C ILE A 82 4.66 -1.94 -7.77
N HIS A 83 4.95 -0.67 -8.14
CA HIS A 83 3.96 0.42 -7.99
C HIS A 83 2.70 0.20 -8.83
N LYS A 84 2.84 -0.24 -10.08
CA LYS A 84 1.69 -0.52 -10.96
C LYS A 84 0.94 -1.80 -10.57
N SER A 85 1.52 -2.66 -9.75
CA SER A 85 0.84 -3.82 -9.17
C SER A 85 0.02 -3.50 -7.92
N GLN A 86 0.08 -2.29 -7.39
CA GLN A 86 -0.72 -1.89 -6.23
C GLN A 86 -2.21 -2.02 -6.52
N GLY A 87 -2.95 -2.57 -5.56
CA GLY A 87 -4.39 -2.85 -5.71
C GLY A 87 -4.71 -4.10 -6.54
N LYS A 88 -3.72 -4.78 -7.11
CA LYS A 88 -3.91 -6.03 -7.86
C LYS A 88 -3.57 -7.24 -7.00
N THR A 89 -4.17 -8.37 -7.35
CA THR A 89 -3.93 -9.67 -6.69
C THR A 89 -3.62 -10.70 -7.76
N PHE A 90 -2.64 -11.55 -7.50
CA PHE A 90 -2.20 -12.61 -8.40
C PHE A 90 -2.18 -13.95 -7.67
N GLU A 91 -2.47 -15.02 -8.35
CA GLU A 91 -2.29 -16.39 -7.83
C GLU A 91 -0.82 -16.78 -7.86
N ASN A 92 -0.11 -16.39 -8.92
CA ASN A 92 1.31 -16.67 -9.12
C ASN A 92 2.04 -15.39 -9.52
N VAL A 93 3.20 -15.16 -8.93
CA VAL A 93 4.02 -13.98 -9.20
C VAL A 93 5.50 -14.28 -9.12
N ILE A 94 6.26 -13.79 -10.07
CA ILE A 94 7.73 -13.78 -10.03
C ILE A 94 8.15 -12.38 -9.61
N ILE A 95 8.84 -12.26 -8.48
CA ILE A 95 9.27 -10.97 -7.92
C ILE A 95 10.78 -10.81 -8.13
N ASP A 96 11.15 -9.77 -8.87
CA ASP A 96 12.51 -9.30 -8.99
C ASP A 96 12.66 -7.90 -8.36
N ILE A 97 13.39 -7.82 -7.26
CA ILE A 97 13.70 -6.54 -6.59
C ILE A 97 14.95 -5.87 -7.20
N GLY A 98 15.52 -6.43 -8.24
CA GLY A 98 16.67 -5.86 -8.93
C GLY A 98 17.89 -5.72 -7.98
N ARG A 99 18.41 -4.51 -7.80
CA ARG A 99 19.56 -4.23 -6.91
C ARG A 99 19.17 -4.10 -5.43
N GLY A 100 17.88 -4.13 -5.12
CA GLY A 100 17.28 -3.95 -3.80
C GLY A 100 16.08 -3.02 -3.85
N ALA A 101 15.28 -2.99 -2.76
CA ALA A 101 14.21 -2.02 -2.62
C ALA A 101 14.81 -0.60 -2.54
N PHE A 102 14.14 0.38 -3.13
CA PHE A 102 14.54 1.79 -3.12
C PHE A 102 13.48 2.70 -2.48
N ALA A 103 12.38 2.13 -2.02
CA ALA A 103 11.31 2.86 -1.35
C ALA A 103 10.83 2.09 -0.11
N HIS A 104 10.40 2.83 0.90
CA HIS A 104 9.81 2.26 2.11
C HIS A 104 8.58 1.42 1.77
N GLY A 105 8.46 0.23 2.35
CA GLY A 105 7.33 -0.68 2.15
C GLY A 105 7.27 -1.36 0.77
N GLN A 106 8.19 -1.09 -0.15
CA GLN A 106 8.17 -1.65 -1.51
C GLN A 106 8.18 -3.19 -1.51
N THR A 107 9.02 -3.80 -0.67
CA THR A 107 9.09 -5.27 -0.52
C THR A 107 7.77 -5.83 0.01
N TYR A 108 7.16 -5.15 0.99
CA TYR A 108 5.84 -5.53 1.49
C TYR A 108 4.78 -5.48 0.39
N VAL A 109 4.75 -4.40 -0.40
CA VAL A 109 3.81 -4.27 -1.52
C VAL A 109 4.00 -5.41 -2.51
N ALA A 110 5.24 -5.76 -2.88
CA ALA A 110 5.52 -6.84 -3.81
C ALA A 110 5.03 -8.20 -3.30
N LEU A 111 5.39 -8.56 -2.06
CA LEU A 111 5.00 -9.84 -1.45
C LEU A 111 3.48 -9.95 -1.24
N SER A 112 2.83 -8.84 -0.85
CA SER A 112 1.38 -8.81 -0.60
C SER A 112 0.54 -8.85 -1.89
N ARG A 113 1.15 -8.94 -3.08
CA ARG A 113 0.40 -9.09 -4.34
C ARG A 113 -0.05 -10.51 -4.62
N CYS A 114 0.52 -11.50 -3.94
CA CYS A 114 0.14 -12.90 -4.14
C CYS A 114 -0.83 -13.38 -3.04
N THR A 115 -1.74 -14.26 -3.42
CA THR A 115 -2.75 -14.84 -2.50
C THR A 115 -2.15 -15.87 -1.56
N SER A 116 -1.05 -16.51 -1.93
CA SER A 116 -0.40 -17.57 -1.15
C SER A 116 1.13 -17.48 -1.24
N LEU A 117 1.83 -18.10 -0.29
CA LEU A 117 3.30 -18.20 -0.35
C LEU A 117 3.77 -19.12 -1.47
N GLU A 118 3.02 -20.14 -1.77
CA GLU A 118 3.33 -21.13 -2.81
C GLU A 118 3.32 -20.51 -4.21
N GLY A 119 2.52 -19.45 -4.40
CA GLY A 119 2.46 -18.70 -5.66
C GLY A 119 3.60 -17.70 -5.86
N ILE A 120 4.48 -17.51 -4.86
CA ILE A 120 5.57 -16.55 -4.93
C ILE A 120 6.87 -17.21 -5.36
N VAL A 121 7.45 -16.71 -6.44
CA VAL A 121 8.82 -17.03 -6.86
C VAL A 121 9.69 -15.78 -6.72
N LEU A 122 10.78 -15.86 -5.97
CA LEU A 122 11.76 -14.80 -5.85
C LEU A 122 12.93 -15.07 -6.81
N VAL A 123 13.26 -14.11 -7.68
CA VAL A 123 14.44 -14.21 -8.56
C VAL A 123 15.73 -14.34 -7.75
N LYS A 124 15.75 -13.73 -6.56
CA LYS A 124 16.84 -13.85 -5.58
C LYS A 124 16.30 -13.78 -4.15
N PRO A 125 16.97 -14.42 -3.17
CA PRO A 125 16.57 -14.33 -1.78
C PRO A 125 16.53 -12.89 -1.27
N LEU A 126 15.51 -12.57 -0.48
CA LEU A 126 15.40 -11.28 0.20
C LEU A 126 16.47 -11.14 1.27
N GLN A 127 17.06 -9.96 1.36
CA GLN A 127 18.04 -9.60 2.37
C GLN A 127 17.44 -8.55 3.32
N LYS A 128 18.00 -8.42 4.52
CA LYS A 128 17.54 -7.42 5.51
C LYS A 128 17.56 -5.99 4.94
N LYS A 129 18.50 -5.67 4.06
CA LYS A 129 18.60 -4.36 3.37
C LYS A 129 17.44 -4.10 2.42
N ASP A 130 16.70 -5.13 1.97
CA ASP A 130 15.56 -4.99 1.06
C ASP A 130 14.27 -4.65 1.82
N ILE A 131 14.31 -4.64 3.17
CA ILE A 131 13.20 -4.32 4.04
C ILE A 131 13.41 -2.91 4.60
N TRP A 132 12.75 -1.94 3.97
CA TRP A 132 12.82 -0.54 4.38
C TRP A 132 11.57 -0.14 5.15
N THR A 133 11.79 0.41 6.34
CA THR A 133 10.73 0.94 7.20
C THR A 133 10.91 2.45 7.33
N ASP A 134 9.84 3.22 7.20
CA ASP A 134 9.86 4.66 7.45
C ASP A 134 9.82 4.91 8.95
N PHE A 135 10.96 5.32 9.52
CA PHE A 135 11.08 5.61 10.94
C PHE A 135 10.17 6.75 11.41
N LYS A 136 9.81 7.72 10.53
CA LYS A 136 8.87 8.79 10.88
C LYS A 136 7.46 8.23 11.09
N VAL A 137 7.06 7.27 10.25
CA VAL A 137 5.77 6.58 10.40
C VAL A 137 5.75 5.74 11.67
N VAL A 138 6.83 5.00 11.94
CA VAL A 138 6.96 4.21 13.19
C VAL A 138 6.89 5.11 14.42
N ASP A 139 7.65 6.21 14.45
CA ASP A 139 7.63 7.17 15.56
C ASP A 139 6.24 7.79 15.75
N PHE A 140 5.59 8.20 14.66
CA PHE A 140 4.21 8.70 14.71
C PHE A 140 3.23 7.66 15.28
N LEU A 141 3.26 6.44 14.77
CA LEU A 141 2.36 5.38 15.23
C LEU A 141 2.62 5.02 16.70
N THR A 142 3.88 4.95 17.10
CA THR A 142 4.26 4.69 18.48
C THR A 142 3.74 5.80 19.40
N LYS A 143 3.99 7.07 19.08
CA LYS A 143 3.47 8.21 19.84
C LYS A 143 1.95 8.23 19.89
N TYR A 144 1.29 7.92 18.77
CA TYR A 144 -0.18 7.83 18.72
C TYR A 144 -0.72 6.73 19.64
N GLN A 145 -0.08 5.54 19.64
CA GLN A 145 -0.46 4.44 20.53
C GLN A 145 -0.28 4.80 22.00
N TYR A 146 0.82 5.48 22.36
CA TYR A 146 1.04 5.97 23.72
C TYR A 146 -0.05 6.97 24.12
N LYS A 147 -0.35 7.96 23.27
CA LYS A 147 -1.41 8.94 23.52
C LYS A 147 -2.78 8.28 23.72
N LYS A 148 -3.11 7.29 22.88
CA LYS A 148 -4.36 6.54 23.01
C LYS A 148 -4.41 5.70 24.29
N ALA A 149 -3.31 5.07 24.67
CA ALA A 149 -3.20 4.30 25.91
C ALA A 149 -3.32 5.22 27.14
N GLU A 150 -2.79 6.43 27.09
CA GLU A 150 -2.90 7.43 28.14
C GLU A 150 -4.34 7.91 28.33
N GLN A 151 -5.09 8.10 27.23
CA GLN A 151 -6.51 8.46 27.29
C GLN A 151 -7.37 7.34 27.90
N THR A 152 -7.01 6.06 27.64
CA THR A 152 -7.76 4.91 28.17
C THR A 152 -7.42 4.64 29.64
N HIS A 153 -6.16 4.82 30.02
CA HIS A 153 -5.62 4.58 31.36
C HIS A 153 -4.66 5.71 31.72
N PRO A 154 -5.16 6.82 32.28
CA PRO A 154 -4.36 7.96 32.71
C PRO A 154 -3.25 7.57 33.68
N MET A 155 -2.14 8.31 33.68
CA MET A 155 -1.00 8.01 34.53
C MET A 155 -1.38 7.93 36.01
N ASN A 156 -2.26 8.84 36.48
CA ASN A 156 -2.70 8.84 37.87
C ASN A 156 -3.43 7.55 38.26
N ASP A 157 -4.25 6.99 37.36
CA ASP A 157 -4.96 5.73 37.59
C ASP A 157 -3.98 4.54 37.62
N LYS A 158 -2.95 4.58 36.77
CA LYS A 158 -1.87 3.58 36.78
C LYS A 158 -1.09 3.59 38.09
N ILE A 159 -0.73 4.79 38.57
CA ILE A 159 -0.03 4.95 39.86
C ILE A 159 -0.91 4.44 41.00
N ALA A 160 -2.18 4.82 41.08
CA ALA A 160 -3.11 4.35 42.11
C ALA A 160 -3.28 2.81 42.10
N LEU A 161 -3.30 2.18 40.90
CA LEU A 161 -3.31 0.73 40.78
C LEU A 161 -2.04 0.08 41.29
N LEU A 162 -0.87 0.66 40.99
CA LEU A 162 0.43 0.18 41.49
C LEU A 162 0.51 0.28 43.03
N GLU A 163 0.14 1.43 43.61
CA GLU A 163 0.14 1.63 45.05
C GLU A 163 -0.80 0.66 45.77
N LYS A 164 -2.00 0.42 45.21
CA LYS A 164 -2.92 -0.58 45.72
C LYS A 164 -2.34 -2.00 45.67
N ALA A 165 -1.63 -2.33 44.57
CA ALA A 165 -1.00 -3.65 44.41
C ALA A 165 0.17 -3.83 45.39
N ILE A 166 0.99 -2.79 45.62
CA ILE A 166 2.06 -2.79 46.62
C ILE A 166 1.50 -3.05 48.01
N LYS A 167 0.45 -2.30 48.41
CA LYS A 167 -0.21 -2.44 49.71
C LYS A 167 -0.76 -3.83 49.96
N ASN A 168 -1.31 -4.44 48.91
CA ASN A 168 -1.94 -5.77 48.98
C ASN A 168 -0.99 -6.92 48.62
N LYS A 169 0.27 -6.64 48.30
CA LYS A 169 1.28 -7.62 47.79
C LYS A 169 0.73 -8.42 46.59
N ALA A 170 -0.06 -7.74 45.73
CA ALA A 170 -0.74 -8.35 44.60
C ALA A 170 0.12 -8.34 43.33
N THR A 171 0.00 -9.37 42.52
CA THR A 171 0.63 -9.45 41.20
C THR A 171 -0.23 -8.72 40.16
N LEU A 172 0.41 -7.90 39.35
CA LEU A 172 -0.20 -7.19 38.24
C LEU A 172 0.29 -7.74 36.89
N LYS A 173 -0.63 -7.87 35.95
CA LYS A 173 -0.31 -8.14 34.55
C LYS A 173 -0.16 -6.80 33.83
N ILE A 174 1.06 -6.49 33.41
CA ILE A 174 1.35 -5.27 32.65
C ILE A 174 1.60 -5.60 31.19
N THR A 175 1.13 -4.71 30.32
CA THR A 175 1.48 -4.71 28.90
C THR A 175 2.22 -3.42 28.61
N TYR A 176 3.41 -3.51 28.08
CA TYR A 176 4.20 -2.33 27.69
C TYR A 176 4.75 -2.50 26.28
N LEU A 177 4.97 -1.36 25.63
CA LEU A 177 5.54 -1.28 24.30
C LEU A 177 7.05 -1.06 24.44
N LYS A 178 7.84 -1.92 23.79
CA LYS A 178 9.28 -1.73 23.71
C LYS A 178 9.63 -0.67 22.66
N PRO A 179 10.87 -0.12 22.66
CA PRO A 179 11.31 0.87 21.66
C PRO A 179 11.26 0.36 20.21
N ASN A 180 11.24 -0.95 20.00
CA ASN A 180 11.12 -1.59 18.69
C ASN A 180 9.67 -1.91 18.27
N ASP A 181 8.69 -1.27 18.91
CA ASP A 181 7.24 -1.44 18.69
C ASP A 181 6.68 -2.83 19.02
N GLU A 182 7.44 -3.67 19.72
CA GLU A 182 6.98 -4.96 20.20
C GLU A 182 6.20 -4.82 21.51
N LYS A 183 4.99 -5.37 21.56
CA LYS A 183 4.21 -5.49 22.79
C LYS A 183 4.79 -6.63 23.66
N SER A 184 5.10 -6.32 24.89
CA SER A 184 5.51 -7.31 25.88
C SER A 184 4.53 -7.37 27.04
N VAL A 185 4.16 -8.57 27.44
CA VAL A 185 3.24 -8.80 28.55
C VAL A 185 4.04 -9.48 29.67
N ARG A 186 3.97 -8.92 30.89
CA ARG A 186 4.64 -9.48 32.07
C ARG A 186 3.74 -9.45 33.28
N ASN A 187 3.89 -10.44 34.15
CA ASN A 187 3.36 -10.39 35.49
C ASN A 187 4.45 -9.83 36.41
N ILE A 188 4.13 -8.78 37.13
CA ILE A 188 5.04 -8.13 38.08
C ILE A 188 4.39 -8.08 39.46
N GLN A 189 5.20 -8.15 40.51
CA GLN A 189 4.83 -7.81 41.86
C GLN A 189 5.54 -6.50 42.20
N PRO A 190 4.82 -5.34 42.20
CA PRO A 190 5.45 -4.06 42.40
C PRO A 190 5.86 -3.89 43.86
N GLU A 191 7.06 -3.35 44.09
CA GLU A 191 7.62 -3.12 45.42
C GLU A 191 7.67 -1.61 45.79
N GLY A 192 7.65 -0.76 44.77
CA GLY A 192 7.67 0.70 44.96
C GLY A 192 7.34 1.45 43.67
N VAL A 193 6.93 2.70 43.80
CA VAL A 193 6.74 3.68 42.71
C VAL A 193 7.72 4.82 42.98
N GLY A 194 8.51 5.21 41.99
CA GLY A 194 9.45 6.31 42.08
C GLY A 194 9.60 7.04 40.75
N GLU A 195 10.01 8.28 40.76
CA GLU A 195 10.38 9.07 39.59
C GLU A 195 11.85 8.76 39.24
N MET A 196 12.10 8.42 37.96
CA MET A 196 13.47 8.43 37.43
C MET A 196 13.74 9.78 36.80
N THR A 197 14.69 10.51 37.33
CA THR A 197 15.31 11.64 36.63
C THR A 197 16.38 11.09 35.68
N TYR A 198 16.17 11.32 34.38
CA TYR A 198 17.15 11.04 33.31
C TYR A 198 18.07 12.25 33.11
#